data_1be6bf3002392aafcd0c87cbf78fe08c
#
_entry.id   1be6bf3002392aafcd0c87cbf78fe08c
#
_cell.length_a   1.000
_cell.length_b   1.000
_cell.length_c   1.000
_cell.angle_alpha   90.00
_cell.angle_beta   90.00
_cell.angle_gamma   90.00
#
_symmetry.space_group_name_H-M   'P 1'
#
loop_
_entity.id
_entity.type
_entity.pdbx_description
1 polymer ?
#
loop_
_entity_poly.entity_id
_entity_poly.type
_entity_poly.pdbx_seq_one_letter_code
_entity_poly.pdbx_strand_id
1 'polypeptide(L)'
;MQTTNQEACNDCAFHNTEGLKKLGVETANVDFVIALAGNPNTGKSTVFNALTGLRQHTGNWPGKTVLRAEGGYSFDTKKFKIIDLPGTYSLLSTSQDEEVARNFILFGKPDVTVIVVDAARLERNLNLVLQVLEITDKAVLCLNLMDEAKRHNITIDQRALSKDLGIPVVGTTARSQEGIPELLNTINDIALGKIVCKPHRVKNLTKAIEQSVTKLSKKIKEQFPGLPNSRWVAFRLLEGDARITEAVNNNELKELMIA
;
A
#
# COMPACT_ATOMS: atom_id res chain seq x y z
N MET A 1 46.77 -9.14 -2.46
CA MET A 1 45.58 -9.77 -1.90
C MET A 1 44.63 -8.65 -1.48
N GLN A 2 43.75 -8.28 -2.38
CA GLN A 2 42.70 -7.30 -2.11
C GLN A 2 41.40 -8.10 -1.97
N THR A 3 40.92 -8.27 -0.74
CA THR A 3 39.61 -8.78 -0.44
C THR A 3 38.61 -7.62 -0.58
N THR A 4 37.93 -7.60 -1.69
CA THR A 4 36.81 -6.69 -1.96
C THR A 4 35.67 -7.01 -1.01
N ASN A 5 35.34 -6.05 -0.14
CA ASN A 5 34.11 -6.00 0.62
C ASN A 5 32.89 -5.96 -0.33
N GLN A 6 32.22 -7.09 -0.48
CA GLN A 6 30.97 -7.25 -1.26
C GLN A 6 29.74 -7.47 -0.35
N GLU A 7 29.82 -7.04 0.92
CA GLU A 7 28.73 -7.29 1.90
C GLU A 7 27.90 -6.05 2.27
N ALA A 8 27.91 -4.99 1.49
CA ALA A 8 27.21 -3.75 1.85
C ALA A 8 26.16 -3.29 0.82
N CYS A 9 25.37 -4.20 0.22
CA CYS A 9 24.30 -3.81 -0.72
C CYS A 9 23.04 -4.68 -0.67
N ASN A 10 22.81 -5.45 0.40
CA ASN A 10 21.59 -6.28 0.51
C ASN A 10 20.38 -5.57 1.15
N ASP A 11 20.47 -4.26 1.44
CA ASP A 11 19.39 -3.48 2.04
C ASP A 11 18.80 -2.42 1.09
N CYS A 12 19.08 -2.50 -0.20
CA CYS A 12 18.32 -1.76 -1.20
C CYS A 12 16.93 -2.37 -1.32
N ALA A 13 15.96 -1.62 -0.86
CA ALA A 13 14.58 -2.00 -0.69
C ALA A 13 13.87 -2.36 -2.02
N PHE A 14 14.14 -3.55 -2.52
CA PHE A 14 13.30 -4.12 -3.57
C PHE A 14 12.02 -4.69 -2.95
N HIS A 15 10.90 -4.56 -3.67
CA HIS A 15 9.64 -5.22 -3.35
C HIS A 15 9.89 -6.71 -3.04
N ASN A 16 9.03 -7.31 -2.24
CA ASN A 16 9.12 -8.73 -1.93
C ASN A 16 8.75 -9.56 -3.17
N THR A 17 9.73 -9.83 -4.04
CA THR A 17 9.56 -10.57 -5.29
C THR A 17 8.87 -11.92 -5.07
N GLU A 18 9.22 -12.62 -4.01
CA GLU A 18 8.66 -13.93 -3.68
C GLU A 18 7.23 -13.83 -3.15
N GLY A 19 6.96 -12.88 -2.27
CA GLY A 19 5.62 -12.58 -1.81
C GLY A 19 4.70 -12.17 -2.96
N LEU A 20 5.18 -11.36 -3.88
CA LEU A 20 4.44 -10.95 -5.07
C LEU A 20 4.16 -12.12 -6.02
N LYS A 21 5.14 -13.00 -6.23
CA LYS A 21 4.96 -14.20 -7.07
C LYS A 21 3.89 -15.13 -6.51
N LYS A 22 3.83 -15.33 -5.17
CA LYS A 22 2.76 -16.11 -4.52
C LYS A 22 1.39 -15.44 -4.68
N LEU A 23 1.35 -14.14 -4.70
CA LEU A 23 0.14 -13.36 -5.00
C LEU A 23 -0.16 -13.31 -6.51
N GLY A 24 0.58 -14.09 -7.33
CA GLY A 24 0.36 -14.23 -8.77
C GLY A 24 0.90 -13.06 -9.59
N VAL A 25 1.76 -12.21 -9.03
CA VAL A 25 2.35 -11.06 -9.74
C VAL A 25 3.76 -11.37 -10.19
N GLU A 26 3.98 -11.39 -11.51
CA GLU A 26 5.31 -11.51 -12.09
C GLU A 26 6.02 -10.16 -12.08
N THR A 27 7.28 -10.19 -11.62
CA THR A 27 8.13 -8.99 -11.51
C THR A 27 9.32 -9.01 -12.46
N ALA A 28 9.33 -9.93 -13.41
CA ALA A 28 10.39 -10.00 -14.42
C ALA A 28 10.45 -8.69 -15.24
N ASN A 29 11.66 -8.13 -15.38
CA ASN A 29 11.91 -6.89 -16.12
C ASN A 29 11.20 -5.63 -15.59
N VAL A 30 10.95 -5.58 -14.30
CA VAL A 30 10.34 -4.44 -13.60
C VAL A 30 11.28 -3.96 -12.50
N ASP A 31 11.53 -2.66 -12.42
CA ASP A 31 12.34 -2.08 -11.34
C ASP A 31 11.52 -1.91 -10.06
N PHE A 32 10.27 -1.47 -10.17
CA PHE A 32 9.41 -1.17 -9.03
C PHE A 32 7.97 -1.67 -9.23
N VAL A 33 7.34 -2.09 -8.14
CA VAL A 33 5.95 -2.51 -8.07
C VAL A 33 5.14 -1.53 -7.23
N ILE A 34 4.06 -1.03 -7.80
CA ILE A 34 3.16 -0.06 -7.21
C ILE A 34 1.81 -0.70 -6.93
N ALA A 35 1.32 -0.56 -5.71
CA ALA A 35 -0.07 -0.88 -5.37
C ALA A 35 -0.95 0.35 -5.55
N LEU A 36 -2.09 0.21 -6.22
CA LEU A 36 -3.11 1.24 -6.30
C LEU A 36 -4.30 0.83 -5.42
N ALA A 37 -4.44 1.48 -4.29
CA ALA A 37 -5.51 1.26 -3.31
C ALA A 37 -6.49 2.43 -3.29
N GLY A 38 -7.71 2.21 -2.85
CA GLY A 38 -8.69 3.29 -2.70
C GLY A 38 -10.10 2.77 -2.52
N ASN A 39 -10.97 3.64 -2.03
CA ASN A 39 -12.38 3.32 -1.88
C ASN A 39 -13.07 3.16 -3.25
N PRO A 40 -14.19 2.45 -3.33
CA PRO A 40 -15.01 2.45 -4.53
C PRO A 40 -15.42 3.88 -4.94
N ASN A 41 -15.46 4.14 -6.25
CA ASN A 41 -15.89 5.41 -6.85
C ASN A 41 -15.00 6.64 -6.57
N THR A 42 -13.75 6.45 -6.16
CA THR A 42 -12.76 7.54 -6.00
C THR A 42 -12.06 7.91 -7.31
N GLY A 43 -12.45 7.28 -8.42
CA GLY A 43 -11.76 7.44 -9.71
C GLY A 43 -10.45 6.65 -9.81
N LYS A 44 -10.28 5.61 -8.99
CA LYS A 44 -9.09 4.75 -8.96
C LYS A 44 -8.74 4.19 -10.34
N SER A 45 -9.71 3.64 -11.08
CA SER A 45 -9.48 3.13 -12.44
C SER A 45 -9.12 4.25 -13.44
N THR A 46 -9.59 5.47 -13.22
CA THR A 46 -9.20 6.64 -14.04
C THR A 46 -7.74 7.01 -13.77
N VAL A 47 -7.32 7.02 -12.51
CA VAL A 47 -5.92 7.22 -12.12
C VAL A 47 -5.05 6.11 -12.70
N PHE A 48 -5.46 4.85 -12.58
CA PHE A 48 -4.77 3.70 -13.16
C PHE A 48 -4.54 3.88 -14.67
N ASN A 49 -5.60 4.21 -15.41
CA ASN A 49 -5.51 4.45 -16.86
C ASN A 49 -4.64 5.66 -17.21
N ALA A 50 -4.68 6.73 -16.40
CA ALA A 50 -3.85 7.91 -16.58
C ALA A 50 -2.36 7.60 -16.40
N LEU A 51 -2.01 6.72 -15.47
CA LEU A 51 -0.63 6.30 -15.21
C LEU A 51 -0.12 5.28 -16.24
N THR A 52 -0.97 4.35 -16.70
CA THR A 52 -0.56 3.22 -17.57
C THR A 52 -0.75 3.47 -19.07
N GLY A 53 -1.42 4.57 -19.44
CA GLY A 53 -1.76 4.86 -20.84
C GLY A 53 -2.65 3.79 -21.46
N LEU A 54 -3.62 3.25 -20.70
CA LEU A 54 -4.56 2.19 -21.10
C LEU A 54 -3.92 0.82 -21.44
N ARG A 55 -2.65 0.64 -21.12
CA ARG A 55 -1.96 -0.65 -21.27
C ARG A 55 -2.19 -1.48 -20.02
N GLN A 56 -3.21 -2.30 -20.05
CA GLN A 56 -3.58 -3.14 -18.90
C GLN A 56 -3.78 -4.60 -19.31
N HIS A 57 -3.45 -5.48 -18.40
CA HIS A 57 -3.83 -6.90 -18.43
C HIS A 57 -4.81 -7.15 -17.29
N THR A 58 -5.88 -7.86 -17.58
CA THR A 58 -6.87 -8.24 -16.58
C THR A 58 -6.83 -9.74 -16.34
N GLY A 59 -7.04 -10.15 -15.10
CA GLY A 59 -7.09 -11.56 -14.68
C GLY A 59 -7.83 -11.65 -13.35
N ASN A 60 -7.76 -12.80 -12.71
CA ASN A 60 -8.27 -12.97 -11.36
C ASN A 60 -7.10 -13.14 -10.38
N TRP A 61 -7.34 -12.77 -9.14
CA TRP A 61 -6.43 -13.11 -8.06
C TRP A 61 -6.38 -14.63 -7.87
N PRO A 62 -5.20 -15.24 -7.62
CA PRO A 62 -5.07 -16.68 -7.44
C PRO A 62 -6.04 -17.23 -6.40
N GLY A 63 -6.83 -18.25 -6.80
CA GLY A 63 -7.81 -18.90 -5.93
C GLY A 63 -9.00 -18.02 -5.50
N LYS A 64 -9.20 -16.87 -6.13
CA LYS A 64 -10.28 -15.91 -5.81
C LYS A 64 -11.07 -15.52 -7.07
N THR A 65 -12.35 -15.17 -6.90
CA THR A 65 -13.19 -14.63 -7.98
C THR A 65 -13.01 -13.12 -8.18
N VAL A 66 -12.09 -12.53 -7.44
CA VAL A 66 -11.79 -11.08 -7.45
C VAL A 66 -10.95 -10.73 -8.68
N LEU A 67 -11.38 -9.72 -9.42
CA LEU A 67 -10.66 -9.22 -10.59
C LEU A 67 -9.37 -8.51 -10.18
N ARG A 68 -8.35 -8.68 -11.02
CA ARG A 68 -7.05 -8.01 -10.92
C ARG A 68 -6.76 -7.31 -12.23
N ALA A 69 -6.42 -6.03 -12.18
CA ALA A 69 -5.86 -5.31 -13.30
C ALA A 69 -4.38 -4.98 -13.03
N GLU A 70 -3.55 -5.21 -14.02
CA GLU A 70 -2.12 -4.89 -14.00
C GLU A 70 -1.79 -4.00 -15.18
N GLY A 71 -0.93 -3.03 -14.96
CA GLY A 71 -0.42 -2.17 -16.00
C GLY A 71 1.04 -1.83 -15.76
N GLY A 72 1.67 -1.23 -16.75
CA GLY A 72 3.05 -0.80 -16.63
C GLY A 72 3.30 0.53 -17.31
N TYR A 73 4.25 1.28 -16.80
CA TYR A 73 4.76 2.49 -17.42
C TYR A 73 6.27 2.59 -17.21
N SER A 74 6.89 3.44 -18.02
CA SER A 74 8.30 3.80 -17.84
C SER A 74 8.37 5.27 -17.45
N PHE A 75 9.19 5.57 -16.46
CA PHE A 75 9.45 6.93 -16.01
C PHE A 75 10.97 7.09 -15.81
N ASP A 76 11.56 8.10 -16.43
CA ASP A 76 13.01 8.19 -16.60
C ASP A 76 13.58 6.89 -17.22
N THR A 77 14.51 6.25 -16.52
CA THR A 77 15.13 4.98 -16.95
C THR A 77 14.52 3.76 -16.27
N LYS A 78 13.46 3.94 -15.46
CA LYS A 78 12.88 2.92 -14.61
C LYS A 78 11.55 2.40 -15.14
N LYS A 79 11.33 1.11 -14.93
CA LYS A 79 10.08 0.41 -15.31
C LYS A 79 9.26 0.13 -14.06
N PHE A 80 8.03 0.60 -14.10
CA PHE A 80 7.06 0.46 -13.01
C PHE A 80 5.94 -0.48 -13.42
N LYS A 81 5.58 -1.38 -12.52
CA LYS A 81 4.37 -2.20 -12.63
C LYS A 81 3.35 -1.72 -11.62
N ILE A 82 2.14 -1.43 -12.07
CA ILE A 82 1.03 -1.04 -11.21
C ILE A 82 0.07 -2.21 -11.09
N ILE A 83 -0.31 -2.51 -9.86
CA ILE A 83 -1.34 -3.49 -9.53
C ILE A 83 -2.54 -2.74 -8.97
N ASP A 84 -3.67 -2.82 -9.67
CA ASP A 84 -4.93 -2.23 -9.20
C ASP A 84 -5.57 -3.18 -8.17
N LEU A 85 -5.63 -2.73 -6.93
CA LEU A 85 -6.25 -3.49 -5.85
C LEU A 85 -7.78 -3.31 -5.88
N PRO A 86 -8.54 -4.30 -5.40
CA PRO A 86 -9.99 -4.15 -5.27
C PRO A 86 -10.36 -2.89 -4.48
N GLY A 87 -11.41 -2.21 -4.90
CA GLY A 87 -11.91 -1.04 -4.19
C GLY A 87 -12.57 -1.44 -2.88
N THR A 88 -12.03 -0.98 -1.75
CA THR A 88 -12.48 -1.36 -0.42
C THR A 88 -12.69 -0.15 0.48
N TYR A 89 -13.53 -0.28 1.50
CA TYR A 89 -13.73 0.76 2.51
C TYR A 89 -12.86 0.55 3.75
N SER A 90 -12.34 -0.67 3.92
CA SER A 90 -11.46 -1.02 5.02
C SER A 90 -10.50 -2.16 4.64
N LEU A 91 -9.56 -2.49 5.51
CA LEU A 91 -8.66 -3.65 5.40
C LEU A 91 -8.91 -4.66 6.52
N LEU A 92 -10.11 -4.69 7.09
CA LEU A 92 -10.46 -5.54 8.23
C LEU A 92 -10.80 -6.99 7.84
N SER A 93 -10.77 -7.33 6.54
CA SER A 93 -10.97 -8.69 6.01
C SER A 93 -12.36 -9.28 6.24
N THR A 94 -13.37 -8.43 6.21
CA THR A 94 -14.77 -8.87 6.22
C THR A 94 -15.25 -9.36 4.86
N SER A 95 -14.52 -9.02 3.79
CA SER A 95 -14.77 -9.47 2.41
C SER A 95 -13.50 -9.99 1.74
N GLN A 96 -13.67 -10.74 0.63
CA GLN A 96 -12.53 -11.21 -0.17
C GLN A 96 -11.71 -10.05 -0.75
N ASP A 97 -12.36 -8.96 -1.14
CA ASP A 97 -11.73 -7.76 -1.68
C ASP A 97 -10.81 -7.10 -0.64
N GLU A 98 -11.29 -6.96 0.60
CA GLU A 98 -10.50 -6.41 1.70
C GLU A 98 -9.31 -7.31 2.05
N GLU A 99 -9.52 -8.63 2.07
CA GLU A 99 -8.46 -9.60 2.32
C GLU A 99 -7.36 -9.52 1.25
N VAL A 100 -7.75 -9.47 -0.03
CA VAL A 100 -6.81 -9.34 -1.16
C VAL A 100 -6.01 -8.05 -1.06
N ALA A 101 -6.67 -6.91 -0.88
CA ALA A 101 -6.00 -5.61 -0.78
C ALA A 101 -5.03 -5.59 0.41
N ARG A 102 -5.46 -6.06 1.57
CA ARG A 102 -4.63 -6.15 2.77
C ARG A 102 -3.40 -7.04 2.56
N ASN A 103 -3.63 -8.27 2.07
CA ASN A 103 -2.56 -9.25 1.91
C ASN A 103 -1.52 -8.77 0.88
N PHE A 104 -1.97 -8.07 -0.17
CA PHE A 104 -1.05 -7.51 -1.14
C PHE A 104 -0.13 -6.44 -0.53
N ILE A 105 -0.69 -5.50 0.23
CA ILE A 105 0.11 -4.44 0.87
C ILE A 105 1.03 -5.02 1.95
N LEU A 106 0.53 -5.96 2.76
CA LEU A 106 1.26 -6.51 3.89
C LEU A 106 2.38 -7.48 3.47
N PHE A 107 2.08 -8.45 2.61
CA PHE A 107 3.00 -9.53 2.23
C PHE A 107 3.72 -9.27 0.92
N GLY A 108 3.08 -8.63 -0.06
CA GLY A 108 3.71 -8.23 -1.32
C GLY A 108 4.72 -7.10 -1.15
N LYS A 109 4.58 -6.27 -0.11
CA LYS A 109 5.45 -5.13 0.19
C LYS A 109 5.77 -4.30 -1.06
N PRO A 110 4.76 -3.73 -1.73
CA PRO A 110 5.01 -2.92 -2.91
C PRO A 110 5.97 -1.78 -2.59
N ASP A 111 6.74 -1.34 -3.60
CA ASP A 111 7.70 -0.24 -3.44
C ASP A 111 7.03 1.09 -3.12
N VAL A 112 5.80 1.29 -3.62
CA VAL A 112 4.93 2.41 -3.24
C VAL A 112 3.48 1.96 -3.24
N THR A 113 2.71 2.42 -2.25
CA THR A 113 1.24 2.30 -2.24
C THR A 113 0.64 3.67 -2.53
N VAL A 114 -0.03 3.79 -3.68
CA VAL A 114 -0.80 4.99 -4.05
C VAL A 114 -2.21 4.82 -3.50
N ILE A 115 -2.62 5.69 -2.59
CA ILE A 115 -3.96 5.64 -1.98
C ILE A 115 -4.82 6.70 -2.65
N VAL A 116 -5.78 6.27 -3.47
CA VAL A 116 -6.67 7.16 -4.21
C VAL A 116 -7.91 7.47 -3.38
N VAL A 117 -8.14 8.74 -3.13
CA VAL A 117 -9.28 9.25 -2.37
C VAL A 117 -10.05 10.31 -3.16
N ASP A 118 -11.34 10.41 -2.87
CA ASP A 118 -12.21 11.46 -3.39
C ASP A 118 -12.04 12.74 -2.55
N ALA A 119 -11.54 13.80 -3.17
CA ALA A 119 -11.33 15.10 -2.53
C ALA A 119 -12.63 15.70 -1.98
N ALA A 120 -13.76 15.49 -2.65
CA ALA A 120 -15.05 16.00 -2.20
C ALA A 120 -15.63 15.20 -1.01
N ARG A 121 -15.06 14.02 -0.72
CA ARG A 121 -15.52 13.10 0.35
C ARG A 121 -14.35 12.58 1.19
N LEU A 122 -13.35 13.42 1.42
CA LEU A 122 -12.09 13.05 2.07
C LEU A 122 -12.33 12.38 3.43
N GLU A 123 -13.18 12.94 4.28
CA GLU A 123 -13.46 12.42 5.62
C GLU A 123 -13.85 10.93 5.60
N ARG A 124 -14.75 10.55 4.68
CA ARG A 124 -15.16 9.15 4.53
C ARG A 124 -14.02 8.23 4.08
N ASN A 125 -13.07 8.76 3.30
CA ASN A 125 -11.98 7.99 2.72
C ASN A 125 -10.78 7.85 3.68
N LEU A 126 -10.65 8.74 4.67
CA LEU A 126 -9.52 8.74 5.60
C LEU A 126 -9.39 7.43 6.41
N ASN A 127 -10.49 6.74 6.68
CA ASN A 127 -10.44 5.47 7.39
C ASN A 127 -9.54 4.44 6.69
N LEU A 128 -9.71 4.26 5.38
CA LEU A 128 -8.85 3.37 4.59
C LEU A 128 -7.40 3.88 4.55
N VAL A 129 -7.21 5.20 4.40
CA VAL A 129 -5.87 5.81 4.40
C VAL A 129 -5.11 5.46 5.67
N LEU A 130 -5.71 5.69 6.84
CA LEU A 130 -5.10 5.41 8.12
C LEU A 130 -4.78 3.91 8.28
N GLN A 131 -5.66 3.03 7.83
CA GLN A 131 -5.42 1.58 7.88
C GLN A 131 -4.27 1.14 6.96
N VAL A 132 -4.13 1.72 5.77
CA VAL A 132 -2.98 1.47 4.89
C VAL A 132 -1.69 1.95 5.56
N LEU A 133 -1.69 3.13 6.18
CA LEU A 133 -0.53 3.70 6.87
C LEU A 133 -0.11 2.90 8.11
N GLU A 134 -1.01 2.12 8.71
CA GLU A 134 -0.64 1.17 9.75
C GLU A 134 0.17 -0.01 9.21
N ILE A 135 0.04 -0.35 7.91
CA ILE A 135 0.70 -1.49 7.29
C ILE A 135 2.01 -1.09 6.61
N THR A 136 2.06 0.03 5.89
CA THR A 136 3.22 0.45 5.08
C THR A 136 3.71 1.85 5.43
N ASP A 137 5.04 2.03 5.30
CA ASP A 137 5.68 3.34 5.40
C ASP A 137 5.91 3.99 4.01
N LYS A 138 5.67 3.27 2.92
CA LYS A 138 5.89 3.73 1.55
C LYS A 138 4.56 4.03 0.88
N ALA A 139 4.02 5.22 1.12
CA ALA A 139 2.72 5.61 0.60
C ALA A 139 2.69 7.06 0.09
N VAL A 140 1.81 7.31 -0.88
CA VAL A 140 1.42 8.65 -1.34
C VAL A 140 -0.11 8.74 -1.38
N LEU A 141 -0.67 9.83 -0.92
CA LEU A 141 -2.09 10.12 -1.03
C LEU A 141 -2.37 10.84 -2.35
N CYS A 142 -3.09 10.17 -3.24
CA CYS A 142 -3.62 10.75 -4.48
C CYS A 142 -5.01 11.32 -4.19
N LEU A 143 -5.08 12.63 -4.00
CA LEU A 143 -6.31 13.37 -3.72
C LEU A 143 -7.00 13.67 -5.06
N ASN A 144 -7.79 12.74 -5.55
CA ASN A 144 -8.41 12.80 -6.87
C ASN A 144 -9.76 13.55 -6.83
N LEU A 145 -10.30 13.87 -8.02
CA LEU A 145 -11.54 14.63 -8.18
C LEU A 145 -11.48 16.05 -7.58
N MET A 146 -10.32 16.71 -7.70
CA MET A 146 -10.12 18.07 -7.23
C MET A 146 -11.06 19.08 -7.92
N ASP A 147 -11.45 18.82 -9.16
CA ASP A 147 -12.44 19.61 -9.89
C ASP A 147 -13.85 19.50 -9.26
N GLU A 148 -14.21 18.33 -8.73
CA GLU A 148 -15.48 18.14 -8.00
C GLU A 148 -15.45 18.84 -6.64
N ALA A 149 -14.36 18.71 -5.89
CA ALA A 149 -14.19 19.43 -4.63
C ALA A 149 -14.33 20.95 -4.85
N LYS A 150 -13.67 21.49 -5.87
CA LYS A 150 -13.78 22.91 -6.24
C LYS A 150 -15.21 23.33 -6.61
N ARG A 151 -15.95 22.50 -7.35
CA ARG A 151 -17.37 22.75 -7.67
C ARG A 151 -18.27 22.78 -6.43
N HIS A 152 -17.91 22.05 -5.40
CA HIS A 152 -18.61 22.03 -4.10
C HIS A 152 -18.06 23.05 -3.10
N ASN A 153 -17.19 23.98 -3.53
CA ASN A 153 -16.54 24.98 -2.68
C ASN A 153 -15.74 24.35 -1.52
N ILE A 154 -15.21 23.16 -1.71
CA ILE A 154 -14.35 22.47 -0.75
C ILE A 154 -12.89 22.83 -1.07
N THR A 155 -12.21 23.41 -0.09
CA THR A 155 -10.78 23.72 -0.15
C THR A 155 -10.03 22.81 0.80
N ILE A 156 -8.98 22.15 0.31
CA ILE A 156 -8.16 21.23 1.09
C ILE A 156 -6.73 21.76 1.13
N ASP A 157 -6.21 21.97 2.33
CA ASP A 157 -4.80 22.29 2.55
C ASP A 157 -3.98 20.99 2.44
N GLN A 158 -3.45 20.72 1.23
CA GLN A 158 -2.66 19.54 0.95
C GLN A 158 -1.37 19.49 1.79
N ARG A 159 -0.78 20.67 2.14
CA ARG A 159 0.44 20.73 2.95
C ARG A 159 0.16 20.35 4.40
N ALA A 160 -0.91 20.90 4.97
CA ALA A 160 -1.35 20.51 6.32
C ALA A 160 -1.68 19.03 6.37
N LEU A 161 -2.45 18.50 5.40
CA LEU A 161 -2.80 17.08 5.31
C LEU A 161 -1.57 16.19 5.17
N SER A 162 -0.59 16.58 4.35
CA SER A 162 0.68 15.84 4.20
C SER A 162 1.47 15.81 5.51
N LYS A 163 1.50 16.92 6.24
CA LYS A 163 2.15 16.99 7.55
C LYS A 163 1.44 16.11 8.57
N ASP A 164 0.10 16.14 8.58
CA ASP A 164 -0.70 15.38 9.55
C ASP A 164 -0.65 13.87 9.29
N LEU A 165 -0.58 13.45 8.02
CA LEU A 165 -0.46 12.04 7.67
C LEU A 165 1.00 11.54 7.69
N GLY A 166 1.99 12.42 7.54
CA GLY A 166 3.41 12.07 7.45
C GLY A 166 3.80 11.42 6.11
N ILE A 167 3.01 11.66 5.05
CA ILE A 167 3.23 11.17 3.69
C ILE A 167 2.96 12.28 2.67
N PRO A 168 3.51 12.21 1.44
CA PRO A 168 3.15 13.14 0.39
C PRO A 168 1.67 13.08 0.02
N VAL A 169 1.11 14.24 -0.31
CA VAL A 169 -0.27 14.40 -0.80
C VAL A 169 -0.22 15.13 -2.13
N VAL A 170 -0.81 14.54 -3.16
CA VAL A 170 -0.85 15.11 -4.51
C VAL A 170 -2.29 15.24 -4.96
N GLY A 171 -2.71 16.47 -5.27
CA GLY A 171 -4.02 16.75 -5.81
C GLY A 171 -4.08 16.42 -7.30
N THR A 172 -5.11 15.68 -7.72
CA THR A 172 -5.27 15.26 -9.10
C THR A 172 -6.69 15.46 -9.62
N THR A 173 -6.79 15.71 -10.91
CA THR A 173 -8.00 15.54 -11.71
C THR A 173 -7.63 14.56 -12.83
N ALA A 174 -7.66 13.27 -12.51
CA ALA A 174 -7.11 12.22 -13.37
C ALA A 174 -7.72 12.21 -14.78
N ARG A 175 -8.99 12.61 -14.92
CA ARG A 175 -9.69 12.70 -16.20
C ARG A 175 -9.06 13.74 -17.15
N SER A 176 -8.59 14.86 -16.62
CA SER A 176 -7.91 15.93 -17.39
C SER A 176 -6.40 15.85 -17.32
N GLN A 177 -5.83 14.79 -16.73
CA GLN A 177 -4.39 14.59 -16.53
C GLN A 177 -3.72 15.63 -15.59
N GLU A 178 -4.49 16.48 -14.94
CA GLU A 178 -3.99 17.48 -13.99
C GLU A 178 -3.44 16.77 -12.74
N GLY A 179 -2.23 17.14 -12.30
CA GLY A 179 -1.53 16.55 -11.16
C GLY A 179 -0.92 15.16 -11.41
N ILE A 180 -1.19 14.51 -12.54
CA ILE A 180 -0.60 13.19 -12.85
C ILE A 180 0.93 13.25 -13.01
N PRO A 181 1.54 14.25 -13.67
CA PRO A 181 3.00 14.37 -13.72
C PRO A 181 3.63 14.52 -12.32
N GLU A 182 3.01 15.25 -11.41
CA GLU A 182 3.47 15.41 -10.03
C GLU A 182 3.35 14.09 -9.27
N LEU A 183 2.26 13.35 -9.46
CA LEU A 183 2.07 12.03 -8.86
C LEU A 183 3.15 11.04 -9.33
N LEU A 184 3.48 11.00 -10.63
CA LEU A 184 4.54 10.16 -11.19
C LEU A 184 5.90 10.48 -10.58
N ASN A 185 6.26 11.78 -10.49
CA ASN A 185 7.49 12.23 -9.83
C ASN A 185 7.54 11.78 -8.36
N THR A 186 6.45 11.97 -7.63
CA THR A 186 6.35 11.61 -6.21
C THR A 186 6.50 10.10 -6.00
N ILE A 187 5.84 9.29 -6.84
CA ILE A 187 5.99 7.83 -6.82
C ILE A 187 7.44 7.43 -7.05
N ASN A 188 8.08 8.00 -8.08
CA ASN A 188 9.48 7.72 -8.40
C ASN A 188 10.42 8.09 -7.23
N ASP A 189 10.22 9.25 -6.62
CA ASP A 189 11.07 9.72 -5.52
C ASP A 189 10.90 8.89 -4.25
N ILE A 190 9.69 8.38 -3.97
CA ILE A 190 9.46 7.42 -2.87
C ILE A 190 10.13 6.08 -3.20
N ALA A 191 9.95 5.55 -4.42
CA ALA A 191 10.53 4.28 -4.86
C ALA A 191 12.06 4.28 -4.79
N LEU A 192 12.68 5.41 -5.17
CA LEU A 192 14.13 5.62 -5.09
C LEU A 192 14.64 5.96 -3.69
N GLY A 193 13.76 6.09 -2.70
CA GLY A 193 14.13 6.47 -1.33
C GLY A 193 14.56 7.93 -1.16
N LYS A 194 14.35 8.80 -2.15
CA LYS A 194 14.61 10.25 -2.05
C LYS A 194 13.63 10.92 -1.09
N ILE A 195 12.38 10.42 -1.07
CA ILE A 195 11.35 10.82 -0.10
C ILE A 195 11.19 9.68 0.91
N VAL A 196 11.49 9.98 2.17
CA VAL A 196 11.29 9.05 3.29
C VAL A 196 9.99 9.43 4.00
N CYS A 197 8.97 8.61 3.82
CA CYS A 197 7.69 8.80 4.51
C CYS A 197 7.81 8.43 5.99
N LYS A 198 7.11 9.17 6.84
CA LYS A 198 7.02 8.92 8.29
C LYS A 198 5.55 8.96 8.70
N PRO A 199 4.75 7.93 8.35
CA PRO A 199 3.33 7.93 8.65
C PRO A 199 3.03 8.18 10.12
N HIS A 200 2.11 9.08 10.39
CA HIS A 200 1.63 9.33 11.73
C HIS A 200 0.55 8.29 12.08
N ARG A 201 0.98 7.22 12.71
CA ARG A 201 0.08 6.17 13.21
C ARG A 201 -0.64 6.62 14.46
N VAL A 202 -1.85 6.11 14.65
CA VAL A 202 -2.67 6.42 15.83
C VAL A 202 -1.94 5.95 17.10
N LYS A 203 -1.58 6.92 17.98
CA LYS A 203 -0.82 6.65 19.22
C LYS A 203 -1.70 6.58 20.47
N ASN A 204 -3.02 6.75 20.34
CA ASN A 204 -3.92 6.88 21.48
C ASN A 204 -4.30 5.53 22.14
N LEU A 205 -3.33 4.60 22.20
CA LEU A 205 -3.49 3.37 22.95
C LEU A 205 -3.20 3.62 24.43
N THR A 206 -4.00 3.04 25.30
CA THR A 206 -3.67 3.05 26.73
C THR A 206 -2.35 2.32 26.94
N LYS A 207 -1.60 2.71 27.99
CA LYS A 207 -0.31 2.11 28.32
C LYS A 207 -0.38 0.57 28.45
N ALA A 208 -1.50 0.07 28.95
CA ALA A 208 -1.75 -1.37 29.08
C ALA A 208 -1.88 -2.07 27.72
N ILE A 209 -2.63 -1.46 26.77
CA ILE A 209 -2.77 -2.01 25.40
C ILE A 209 -1.43 -1.98 24.69
N GLU A 210 -0.67 -0.89 24.80
CA GLU A 210 0.65 -0.75 24.18
C GLU A 210 1.62 -1.83 24.68
N GLN A 211 1.64 -2.11 25.97
CA GLN A 211 2.45 -3.19 26.54
C GLN A 211 2.02 -4.57 26.01
N SER A 212 0.71 -4.81 25.90
CA SER A 212 0.17 -6.06 25.37
C SER A 212 0.53 -6.27 23.90
N VAL A 213 0.39 -5.22 23.07
CA VAL A 213 0.79 -5.23 21.66
C VAL A 213 2.28 -5.51 21.53
N THR A 214 3.12 -4.83 22.29
CA THR A 214 4.57 -5.01 22.25
C THR A 214 4.98 -6.45 22.64
N LYS A 215 4.39 -6.98 23.71
CA LYS A 215 4.66 -8.35 24.17
C LYS A 215 4.21 -9.39 23.15
N LEU A 216 3.02 -9.20 22.56
CA LEU A 216 2.48 -10.12 21.56
C LEU A 216 3.27 -10.03 20.24
N SER A 217 3.62 -8.82 19.79
CA SER A 217 4.45 -8.61 18.61
C SER A 217 5.80 -9.32 18.69
N LYS A 218 6.44 -9.33 19.88
CA LYS A 218 7.69 -10.07 20.10
C LYS A 218 7.48 -11.58 19.92
N LYS A 219 6.43 -12.15 20.52
CA LYS A 219 6.10 -13.58 20.35
C LYS A 219 5.81 -13.95 18.91
N ILE A 220 5.08 -13.09 18.19
CA ILE A 220 4.79 -13.29 16.77
C ILE A 220 6.08 -13.29 15.94
N LYS A 221 7.02 -12.38 16.19
CA LYS A 221 8.33 -12.37 15.52
C LYS A 221 9.15 -13.64 15.79
N GLU A 222 9.07 -14.18 16.98
CA GLU A 222 9.74 -15.44 17.36
C GLU A 222 9.11 -16.64 16.64
N GLN A 223 7.79 -16.67 16.52
CA GLN A 223 7.04 -17.75 15.85
C GLN A 223 7.10 -17.67 14.32
N PHE A 224 7.11 -16.44 13.78
CA PHE A 224 7.12 -16.14 12.36
C PHE A 224 8.28 -15.19 12.02
N PRO A 225 9.54 -15.69 11.97
CA PRO A 225 10.69 -14.88 11.61
C PRO A 225 10.55 -14.34 10.18
N GLY A 226 10.74 -13.03 10.00
CA GLY A 226 10.57 -12.36 8.69
C GLY A 226 9.15 -11.83 8.42
N LEU A 227 8.18 -12.05 9.29
CA LEU A 227 6.84 -11.49 9.14
C LEU A 227 6.90 -9.95 9.08
N PRO A 228 6.44 -9.34 7.97
CA PRO A 228 6.32 -7.90 7.91
C PRO A 228 5.28 -7.41 8.91
N ASN A 229 5.61 -6.30 9.56
CA ASN A 229 4.70 -5.60 10.47
C ASN A 229 4.01 -6.50 11.54
N SER A 230 4.82 -7.25 12.29
CA SER A 230 4.32 -8.09 13.41
C SER A 230 3.51 -7.31 14.47
N ARG A 231 3.74 -5.98 14.57
CA ARG A 231 2.96 -5.10 15.45
C ARG A 231 1.52 -4.98 14.96
N TRP A 232 1.30 -4.82 13.67
CA TRP A 232 -0.03 -4.77 13.09
C TRP A 232 -0.79 -6.10 13.30
N VAL A 233 -0.12 -7.23 13.07
CA VAL A 233 -0.71 -8.56 13.32
C VAL A 233 -1.06 -8.74 14.81
N ALA A 234 -0.19 -8.31 15.73
CA ALA A 234 -0.48 -8.35 17.16
C ALA A 234 -1.71 -7.51 17.53
N PHE A 235 -1.85 -6.35 16.91
CA PHE A 235 -2.98 -5.47 17.13
C PHE A 235 -4.29 -6.11 16.65
N ARG A 236 -4.30 -6.69 15.44
CA ARG A 236 -5.46 -7.40 14.90
C ARG A 236 -5.88 -8.60 15.76
N LEU A 237 -4.92 -9.37 16.27
CA LEU A 237 -5.21 -10.47 17.19
C LEU A 237 -5.86 -9.99 18.49
N LEU A 238 -5.39 -8.87 19.06
CA LEU A 238 -5.98 -8.28 20.26
C LEU A 238 -7.38 -7.72 20.04
N GLU A 239 -7.68 -7.28 18.81
CA GLU A 239 -9.04 -6.86 18.43
C GLU A 239 -9.98 -8.02 18.11
N GLY A 240 -9.47 -9.26 18.11
CA GLY A 240 -10.28 -10.45 17.82
C GLY A 240 -10.56 -10.65 16.33
N ASP A 241 -9.68 -10.16 15.44
CA ASP A 241 -9.80 -10.42 13.99
C ASP A 241 -9.76 -11.93 13.74
N ALA A 242 -10.91 -12.50 13.38
CA ALA A 242 -11.09 -13.94 13.21
C ALA A 242 -10.19 -14.50 12.10
N ARG A 243 -10.04 -13.77 10.98
CA ARG A 243 -9.24 -14.22 9.84
C ARG A 243 -7.74 -14.23 10.14
N ILE A 244 -7.24 -13.21 10.86
CA ILE A 244 -5.85 -13.19 11.32
C ILE A 244 -5.61 -14.28 12.36
N THR A 245 -6.57 -14.51 13.26
CA THR A 245 -6.49 -15.59 14.26
C THR A 245 -6.40 -16.95 13.57
N GLU A 246 -7.24 -17.20 12.58
CA GLU A 246 -7.22 -18.42 11.77
C GLU A 246 -5.89 -18.57 11.01
N ALA A 247 -5.41 -17.52 10.36
CA ALA A 247 -4.15 -17.51 9.62
C ALA A 247 -2.93 -17.81 10.52
N VAL A 248 -2.94 -17.33 11.76
CA VAL A 248 -1.92 -17.65 12.77
C VAL A 248 -2.00 -19.12 13.17
N ASN A 249 -3.21 -19.61 13.50
CA ASN A 249 -3.42 -20.98 13.98
C ASN A 249 -3.11 -22.03 12.90
N ASN A 250 -3.44 -21.76 11.66
CA ASN A 250 -3.20 -22.65 10.51
C ASN A 250 -1.78 -22.51 9.92
N ASN A 251 -0.91 -21.67 10.50
CA ASN A 251 0.41 -21.33 9.96
C ASN A 251 0.39 -20.71 8.54
N GLU A 252 -0.75 -20.21 8.06
CA GLU A 252 -0.88 -19.57 6.75
C GLU A 252 0.06 -18.36 6.59
N LEU A 253 0.35 -17.67 7.70
CA LEU A 253 1.32 -16.57 7.70
C LEU A 253 2.72 -17.03 7.27
N LYS A 254 3.12 -18.27 7.60
CA LYS A 254 4.37 -18.86 7.09
C LYS A 254 4.33 -19.05 5.60
N GLU A 255 3.25 -19.61 5.06
CA GLU A 255 3.10 -19.87 3.64
C GLU A 255 3.16 -18.58 2.79
N LEU A 256 2.64 -17.47 3.33
CA LEU A 256 2.70 -16.16 2.70
C LEU A 256 4.08 -15.49 2.83
N MET A 257 4.91 -15.94 3.77
CA MET A 257 6.24 -15.37 4.06
C MET A 257 7.38 -16.19 3.48
N ILE A 258 7.23 -17.55 3.47
CA ILE A 258 8.31 -18.44 3.05
C ILE A 258 8.41 -18.46 1.54
N ALA A 259 9.44 -17.88 1.11
CA ALA A 259 10.16 -18.30 -0.06
C ALA A 259 11.58 -17.82 0.03
#